data_9ec278aaf80cfba60aa1191178e0852f
#
_entry.id   9ec278aaf80cfba60aa1191178e0852f
#
_cell.length_a   1.000
_cell.length_b   1.000
_cell.length_c   1.000
_cell.angle_alpha   90.00
_cell.angle_beta   90.00
_cell.angle_gamma   90.00
#
_symmetry.space_group_name_H-M   'P 1'
#
loop_
_entity.id
_entity.type
_entity.pdbx_description
1 polymer ?
#
loop_
_entity_poly.entity_id
_entity_poly.type
_entity_poly.pdbx_seq_one_letter_code
_entity_poly.pdbx_strand_id
1 'polypeptide(L)'
;VPRCINSMDAFLTRLMQDNPSLRIQRNEGRQYDDILRFFDLNKSYVNYKNNGDWLSIYKAFVRNKISSASIMKKFFIEPERETDEEAEEVVMALFSIASILPDTGLLTNLDDLFTMEEWRSYWQTQNLRQYMSKSSAPVGRMLPVAISWPLLSDFIYTTDEVIKGKSDNAANFHFAHAETVIPFVALMGIENTDVQISNPDSVSRYWKDYEISPMAANVPVSYT
;
A
#
# COMPACT_ATOMS: atom_id res chain seq x y z
N VAL A 1 -9.29 -11.80 -3.10
CA VAL A 1 -9.65 -10.60 -3.86
C VAL A 1 -9.28 -10.82 -5.33
N PRO A 2 -10.14 -10.54 -6.33
CA PRO A 2 -9.91 -10.88 -7.74
C PRO A 2 -8.54 -10.46 -8.27
N ARG A 3 -8.08 -9.23 -8.00
CA ARG A 3 -6.78 -8.75 -8.50
C ARG A 3 -5.58 -9.55 -7.97
N CYS A 4 -5.61 -10.04 -6.71
CA CYS A 4 -4.55 -10.90 -6.20
C CYS A 4 -4.57 -12.27 -6.88
N ILE A 5 -5.75 -12.80 -7.17
CA ILE A 5 -5.93 -14.05 -7.93
C ILE A 5 -5.40 -13.88 -9.34
N ASN A 6 -5.74 -12.79 -10.02
CA ASN A 6 -5.23 -12.50 -11.37
C ASN A 6 -3.70 -12.37 -11.39
N SER A 7 -3.11 -11.72 -10.37
CA SER A 7 -1.65 -11.63 -10.25
C SER A 7 -1.02 -13.00 -10.02
N MET A 8 -1.62 -13.84 -9.18
CA MET A 8 -1.19 -15.22 -8.97
C MET A 8 -1.27 -16.01 -10.28
N ASP A 9 -2.38 -15.93 -11.01
CA ASP A 9 -2.59 -16.65 -12.26
C ASP A 9 -1.58 -16.24 -13.32
N ALA A 10 -1.32 -14.95 -13.48
CA ALA A 10 -0.31 -14.44 -14.41
C ALA A 10 1.10 -14.95 -14.08
N PHE A 11 1.47 -14.89 -12.79
CA PHE A 11 2.75 -15.40 -12.31
C PHE A 11 2.89 -16.90 -12.55
N LEU A 12 1.89 -17.70 -12.14
CA LEU A 12 1.92 -19.16 -12.30
C LEU A 12 1.92 -19.56 -13.76
N THR A 13 1.16 -18.88 -14.62
CA THR A 13 1.16 -19.12 -16.06
C THR A 13 2.58 -18.98 -16.63
N ARG A 14 3.29 -17.91 -16.28
CA ARG A 14 4.65 -17.69 -16.73
C ARG A 14 5.63 -18.75 -16.18
N LEU A 15 5.53 -19.05 -14.88
CA LEU A 15 6.38 -20.04 -14.22
C LEU A 15 6.23 -21.42 -14.83
N MET A 16 5.01 -21.83 -15.18
CA MET A 16 4.73 -23.12 -15.81
C MET A 16 5.15 -23.19 -17.27
N GLN A 17 5.16 -22.06 -18.00
CA GLN A 17 5.73 -22.03 -19.36
C GLN A 17 7.20 -22.39 -19.38
N ASP A 18 7.96 -21.89 -18.43
CA ASP A 18 9.41 -22.15 -18.32
C ASP A 18 9.71 -23.52 -17.69
N ASN A 19 8.79 -24.04 -16.88
CA ASN A 19 8.95 -25.27 -16.10
C ASN A 19 7.67 -26.12 -16.11
N PRO A 20 7.33 -26.81 -17.23
CA PRO A 20 6.06 -27.54 -17.34
C PRO A 20 5.91 -28.73 -16.38
N SER A 21 7.00 -29.20 -15.78
CA SER A 21 7.01 -30.32 -14.83
C SER A 21 6.73 -29.93 -13.38
N LEU A 22 6.61 -28.61 -13.09
CA LEU A 22 6.34 -28.14 -11.74
C LEU A 22 4.97 -28.64 -11.24
N ARG A 23 4.97 -29.13 -10.00
CA ARG A 23 3.73 -29.45 -9.27
C ARG A 23 3.36 -28.25 -8.44
N ILE A 24 2.27 -27.57 -8.82
CA ILE A 24 1.81 -26.36 -8.16
C ILE A 24 0.52 -26.67 -7.43
N GLN A 25 0.50 -26.44 -6.12
CA GLN A 25 -0.70 -26.41 -5.33
C GLN A 25 -1.20 -24.97 -5.26
N ARG A 26 -2.37 -24.73 -5.79
CA ARG A 26 -3.04 -23.42 -5.74
C ARG A 26 -4.01 -23.38 -4.58
N ASN A 27 -3.85 -22.38 -3.73
CA ASN A 27 -4.71 -22.17 -2.57
C ASN A 27 -5.32 -20.77 -2.63
N GLU A 28 -6.62 -20.66 -2.40
CA GLU A 28 -7.35 -19.41 -2.33
C GLU A 28 -8.54 -19.54 -1.36
N GLY A 29 -9.02 -18.42 -0.85
CA GLY A 29 -10.19 -18.40 0.02
C GLY A 29 -9.96 -17.66 1.34
N ARG A 30 -11.05 -17.54 2.11
CA ARG A 30 -11.07 -16.77 3.36
C ARG A 30 -10.27 -17.41 4.50
N GLN A 31 -9.92 -18.67 4.41
CA GLN A 31 -9.08 -19.35 5.39
C GLN A 31 -7.67 -18.75 5.50
N TYR A 32 -7.27 -17.94 4.52
CA TYR A 32 -5.98 -17.23 4.53
C TYR A 32 -6.10 -15.75 4.94
N ASP A 33 -7.30 -15.29 5.29
CA ASP A 33 -7.52 -13.87 5.65
C ASP A 33 -6.72 -13.49 6.90
N ASP A 34 -6.54 -14.40 7.87
CA ASP A 34 -5.77 -14.14 9.08
C ASP A 34 -4.29 -13.78 8.79
N ILE A 35 -3.70 -14.38 7.76
CA ILE A 35 -2.30 -14.14 7.38
C ILE A 35 -2.13 -13.11 6.25
N LEU A 36 -3.14 -12.91 5.39
CA LEU A 36 -3.05 -12.01 4.23
C LEU A 36 -3.92 -10.76 4.33
N ARG A 37 -4.95 -10.77 5.19
CA ARG A 37 -5.89 -9.65 5.39
C ARG A 37 -6.03 -9.26 6.86
N PHE A 38 -5.01 -9.48 7.67
CA PHE A 38 -4.97 -9.09 9.08
C PHE A 38 -5.35 -7.62 9.30
N PHE A 39 -5.11 -6.75 8.32
CA PHE A 39 -5.44 -5.32 8.35
C PHE A 39 -6.95 -5.04 8.34
N ASP A 40 -7.80 -5.97 7.88
CA ASP A 40 -9.26 -5.87 7.97
C ASP A 40 -9.81 -6.51 9.24
N LEU A 41 -9.08 -7.46 9.84
CA LEU A 41 -9.55 -8.27 10.96
C LEU A 41 -9.10 -7.71 12.32
N ASN A 42 -7.95 -7.05 12.38
CA ASN A 42 -7.44 -6.48 13.63
C ASN A 42 -8.23 -5.23 14.03
N LYS A 43 -9.11 -5.38 15.03
CA LYS A 43 -10.01 -4.30 15.49
C LYS A 43 -9.26 -3.06 15.97
N SER A 44 -8.14 -3.23 16.65
CA SER A 44 -7.33 -2.11 17.15
C SER A 44 -6.74 -1.32 16.00
N TYR A 45 -6.25 -2.01 14.96
CA TYR A 45 -5.74 -1.37 13.77
C TYR A 45 -6.84 -0.69 12.94
N VAL A 46 -7.99 -1.34 12.76
CA VAL A 46 -9.15 -0.74 12.08
C VAL A 46 -9.58 0.55 12.78
N ASN A 47 -9.61 0.55 14.12
CA ASN A 47 -9.88 1.77 14.87
C ASN A 47 -8.78 2.82 14.68
N TYR A 48 -7.51 2.45 14.75
CA TYR A 48 -6.39 3.37 14.49
C TYR A 48 -6.48 3.97 13.09
N LYS A 49 -6.73 3.15 12.06
CA LYS A 49 -6.86 3.59 10.68
C LYS A 49 -7.97 4.62 10.48
N ASN A 50 -9.11 4.43 11.16
CA ASN A 50 -10.31 5.25 10.96
C ASN A 50 -10.42 6.44 11.92
N ASN A 51 -9.80 6.36 13.11
CA ASN A 51 -9.99 7.32 14.19
C ASN A 51 -8.67 7.71 14.89
N GLY A 52 -7.52 7.29 14.37
CA GLY A 52 -6.21 7.55 15.00
C GLY A 52 -5.78 9.01 14.88
N ASP A 53 -4.91 9.43 15.81
CA ASP A 53 -4.37 10.80 15.89
C ASP A 53 -3.63 11.23 14.60
N TRP A 54 -3.14 10.28 13.82
CA TRP A 54 -2.47 10.53 12.55
C TRP A 54 -3.36 11.24 11.52
N LEU A 55 -4.68 11.11 11.61
CA LEU A 55 -5.64 11.74 10.68
C LEU A 55 -5.58 13.27 10.77
N SER A 56 -5.43 13.81 11.98
CA SER A 56 -5.31 15.27 12.19
C SER A 56 -4.01 15.81 11.56
N ILE A 57 -2.90 15.07 11.74
CA ILE A 57 -1.61 15.39 11.15
C ILE A 57 -1.68 15.33 9.62
N TYR A 58 -2.31 14.30 9.10
CA TYR A 58 -2.50 14.11 7.67
C TYR A 58 -3.36 15.22 7.04
N LYS A 59 -4.51 15.56 7.65
CA LYS A 59 -5.37 16.65 7.17
C LYS A 59 -4.63 17.99 7.15
N ALA A 60 -3.88 18.31 8.21
CA ALA A 60 -3.07 19.52 8.24
C ALA A 60 -2.00 19.54 7.13
N PHE A 61 -1.36 18.40 6.87
CA PHE A 61 -0.37 18.28 5.80
C PHE A 61 -0.99 18.48 4.42
N VAL A 62 -2.16 17.87 4.15
CA VAL A 62 -2.88 18.04 2.88
C VAL A 62 -3.20 19.52 2.63
N ARG A 63 -3.78 20.23 3.60
CA ARG A 63 -4.09 21.66 3.50
C ARG A 63 -2.86 22.52 3.23
N ASN A 64 -1.72 22.16 3.78
CA ASN A 64 -0.46 22.87 3.52
C ASN A 64 0.16 22.59 2.15
N LYS A 65 -0.09 21.42 1.58
CA LYS A 65 0.52 20.97 0.31
C LYS A 65 -0.35 21.24 -0.90
N ILE A 66 -1.67 21.19 -0.76
CA ILE A 66 -2.62 21.30 -1.86
C ILE A 66 -3.44 22.57 -1.71
N SER A 67 -3.29 23.46 -2.66
CA SER A 67 -4.12 24.67 -2.75
C SER A 67 -5.43 24.33 -3.46
N SER A 68 -6.41 23.79 -2.72
CA SER A 68 -7.70 23.35 -3.27
C SER A 68 -8.41 24.48 -4.02
N ALA A 69 -8.44 25.68 -3.45
CA ALA A 69 -9.06 26.85 -4.09
C ALA A 69 -8.42 27.21 -5.43
N SER A 70 -7.09 27.07 -5.58
CA SER A 70 -6.40 27.31 -6.84
C SER A 70 -6.74 26.29 -7.91
N ILE A 71 -6.83 25.02 -7.51
CA ILE A 71 -7.14 23.91 -8.41
C ILE A 71 -8.61 23.94 -8.82
N MET A 72 -9.52 24.22 -7.88
CA MET A 72 -10.95 24.36 -8.16
C MET A 72 -11.23 25.43 -9.23
N LYS A 73 -10.53 26.55 -9.20
CA LYS A 73 -10.64 27.61 -10.23
C LYS A 73 -10.28 27.17 -11.65
N LYS A 74 -9.54 26.09 -11.81
CA LYS A 74 -9.24 25.53 -13.15
C LYS A 74 -10.41 24.76 -13.74
N PHE A 75 -11.28 24.21 -12.89
CA PHE A 75 -12.34 23.29 -13.30
C PHE A 75 -13.75 23.86 -13.17
N PHE A 76 -13.96 24.82 -12.30
CA PHE A 76 -15.30 25.33 -11.95
C PHE A 76 -15.41 26.85 -12.14
N ILE A 77 -16.53 27.28 -12.72
CA ILE A 77 -16.79 28.71 -13.01
C ILE A 77 -17.12 29.49 -11.73
N GLU A 78 -17.76 28.84 -10.75
CA GLU A 78 -18.15 29.43 -9.47
C GLU A 78 -17.69 28.56 -8.28
N PRO A 79 -16.38 28.54 -7.95
CA PRO A 79 -15.87 27.69 -6.86
C PRO A 79 -16.20 28.24 -5.44
N GLU A 80 -16.81 29.42 -5.34
CA GLU A 80 -16.97 30.16 -4.07
C GLU A 80 -18.11 29.62 -3.17
N ARG A 81 -18.88 28.61 -3.63
CA ARG A 81 -20.01 28.04 -2.88
C ARG A 81 -19.66 26.84 -2.01
N GLU A 82 -18.46 26.33 -2.13
CA GLU A 82 -18.03 25.13 -1.41
C GLU A 82 -17.19 25.50 -0.20
N THR A 83 -17.33 24.71 0.85
CA THR A 83 -16.45 24.81 2.02
C THR A 83 -15.03 24.36 1.62
N ASP A 84 -14.00 24.81 2.36
CA ASP A 84 -12.62 24.38 2.13
C ASP A 84 -12.47 22.85 2.19
N GLU A 85 -13.26 22.17 3.01
CA GLU A 85 -13.22 20.71 3.16
C GLU A 85 -13.83 20.01 1.93
N GLU A 86 -14.94 20.49 1.40
CA GLU A 86 -15.54 19.97 0.16
C GLU A 86 -14.62 20.20 -1.04
N ALA A 87 -14.01 21.37 -1.15
CA ALA A 87 -13.02 21.66 -2.20
C ALA A 87 -11.81 20.72 -2.12
N GLU A 88 -11.33 20.42 -0.90
CA GLU A 88 -10.23 19.48 -0.68
C GLU A 88 -10.60 18.06 -1.15
N GLU A 89 -11.81 17.57 -0.80
CA GLU A 89 -12.29 16.26 -1.21
C GLU A 89 -12.42 16.14 -2.73
N VAL A 90 -12.98 17.14 -3.40
CA VAL A 90 -13.14 17.19 -4.86
C VAL A 90 -11.77 17.16 -5.54
N VAL A 91 -10.82 17.99 -5.09
CA VAL A 91 -9.47 18.05 -5.67
C VAL A 91 -8.74 16.71 -5.50
N MET A 92 -8.82 16.09 -4.32
CA MET A 92 -8.22 14.78 -4.08
C MET A 92 -8.86 13.69 -4.94
N ALA A 93 -10.17 13.73 -5.18
CA ALA A 93 -10.86 12.83 -6.09
C ALA A 93 -10.41 13.02 -7.55
N LEU A 94 -10.26 14.27 -8.00
CA LEU A 94 -9.76 14.59 -9.35
C LEU A 94 -8.34 14.05 -9.58
N PHE A 95 -7.43 14.24 -8.63
CA PHE A 95 -6.10 13.64 -8.71
C PHE A 95 -6.15 12.11 -8.75
N SER A 96 -7.01 11.49 -7.94
CA SER A 96 -7.17 10.02 -7.95
C SER A 96 -7.66 9.53 -9.31
N ILE A 97 -8.64 10.19 -9.89
CA ILE A 97 -9.16 9.84 -11.23
C ILE A 97 -8.05 10.01 -12.28
N ALA A 98 -7.38 11.15 -12.30
CA ALA A 98 -6.32 11.43 -13.26
C ALA A 98 -5.18 10.41 -13.15
N SER A 99 -4.81 9.99 -11.94
CA SER A 99 -3.72 9.03 -11.71
C SER A 99 -4.01 7.61 -12.21
N ILE A 100 -5.29 7.18 -12.25
CA ILE A 100 -5.67 5.84 -12.70
C ILE A 100 -6.15 5.79 -14.15
N LEU A 101 -6.45 6.93 -14.75
CA LEU A 101 -7.02 7.01 -16.09
C LEU A 101 -6.15 6.32 -17.16
N PRO A 102 -4.81 6.46 -17.16
CA PRO A 102 -3.95 5.78 -18.13
C PRO A 102 -4.11 4.26 -18.13
N ASP A 103 -4.40 3.67 -16.94
CA ASP A 103 -4.55 2.21 -16.77
C ASP A 103 -5.90 1.68 -17.25
N THR A 104 -6.85 2.56 -17.55
CA THR A 104 -8.22 2.17 -17.99
C THR A 104 -8.31 1.85 -19.47
N GLY A 105 -7.30 2.21 -20.27
CA GLY A 105 -7.33 2.14 -21.73
C GLY A 105 -8.22 3.20 -22.40
N LEU A 106 -8.74 4.17 -21.66
CA LEU A 106 -9.44 5.32 -22.21
C LEU A 106 -8.44 6.27 -22.89
N LEU A 107 -8.83 6.84 -24.02
CA LEU A 107 -7.99 7.76 -24.80
C LEU A 107 -7.89 9.17 -24.18
N THR A 108 -8.57 9.41 -23.08
CA THR A 108 -8.57 10.70 -22.40
C THR A 108 -7.34 10.79 -21.48
N ASN A 109 -6.55 11.82 -21.67
CA ASN A 109 -5.43 12.16 -20.78
C ASN A 109 -5.79 13.41 -19.96
N LEU A 110 -5.60 13.33 -18.66
CA LEU A 110 -5.80 14.42 -17.71
C LEU A 110 -4.48 14.94 -17.13
N ASP A 111 -3.33 14.49 -17.63
CA ASP A 111 -2.02 14.87 -17.10
C ASP A 111 -1.77 16.39 -17.19
N ASP A 112 -2.25 17.00 -18.27
CA ASP A 112 -2.09 18.44 -18.51
C ASP A 112 -2.95 19.33 -17.59
N LEU A 113 -3.90 18.75 -16.86
CA LEU A 113 -4.75 19.49 -15.93
C LEU A 113 -4.00 19.93 -14.67
N PHE A 114 -2.92 19.21 -14.34
CA PHE A 114 -2.11 19.47 -13.16
C PHE A 114 -0.67 19.75 -13.53
N THR A 115 -0.07 20.70 -12.85
CA THR A 115 1.37 20.96 -12.97
C THR A 115 2.17 19.82 -12.31
N MET A 116 3.44 19.66 -12.69
CA MET A 116 4.35 18.70 -12.04
C MET A 116 4.49 18.93 -10.54
N GLU A 117 4.38 20.19 -10.08
CA GLU A 117 4.40 20.52 -8.65
C GLU A 117 3.14 20.06 -7.94
N GLU A 118 1.96 20.23 -8.56
CA GLU A 118 0.70 19.72 -8.04
C GLU A 118 0.70 18.20 -7.98
N TRP A 119 1.17 17.50 -9.03
CA TRP A 119 1.34 16.04 -9.03
C TRP A 119 2.28 15.58 -7.92
N ARG A 120 3.41 16.26 -7.74
CA ARG A 120 4.35 15.95 -6.66
C ARG A 120 3.71 16.14 -5.28
N SER A 121 2.97 17.23 -5.09
CA SER A 121 2.27 17.53 -3.83
C SER A 121 1.21 16.46 -3.54
N TYR A 122 0.43 16.07 -4.52
CA TYR A 122 -0.52 14.98 -4.40
C TYR A 122 0.16 13.66 -4.01
N TRP A 123 1.21 13.26 -4.73
CA TRP A 123 1.96 12.07 -4.38
C TRP A 123 2.50 12.15 -2.94
N GLN A 124 3.05 13.27 -2.51
CA GLN A 124 3.54 13.43 -1.14
C GLN A 124 2.44 13.21 -0.10
N THR A 125 1.21 13.63 -0.37
CA THR A 125 0.07 13.39 0.53
C THR A 125 -0.29 11.90 0.57
N GLN A 126 -0.35 11.22 -0.57
CA GLN A 126 -0.63 9.79 -0.60
C GLN A 126 0.49 8.98 0.08
N ASN A 127 1.74 9.33 -0.19
CA ASN A 127 2.90 8.72 0.44
C ASN A 127 2.86 8.84 1.98
N LEU A 128 2.56 10.04 2.49
CA LEU A 128 2.39 10.26 3.93
C LEU A 128 1.26 9.42 4.51
N ARG A 129 0.13 9.32 3.80
CA ARG A 129 -1.00 8.47 4.21
C ARG A 129 -0.58 7.00 4.33
N GLN A 130 0.13 6.47 3.33
CA GLN A 130 0.63 5.10 3.36
C GLN A 130 1.58 4.89 4.54
N TYR A 131 2.53 5.80 4.72
CA TYR A 131 3.50 5.75 5.80
C TYR A 131 2.83 5.72 7.18
N MET A 132 1.95 6.69 7.45
CA MET A 132 1.29 6.83 8.75
C MET A 132 0.33 5.69 9.06
N SER A 133 -0.40 5.21 8.05
CA SER A 133 -1.42 4.19 8.28
C SER A 133 -0.88 2.76 8.25
N LYS A 134 0.26 2.48 7.61
CA LYS A 134 0.70 1.10 7.33
C LYS A 134 2.14 0.80 7.76
N SER A 135 2.95 1.81 8.05
CA SER A 135 4.37 1.62 8.37
C SER A 135 4.69 2.03 9.82
N SER A 136 5.97 2.25 10.11
CA SER A 136 6.53 2.49 11.43
C SER A 136 6.46 3.94 11.90
N ALA A 137 5.51 4.73 11.40
CA ALA A 137 5.31 6.10 11.85
C ALA A 137 5.18 6.17 13.39
N PRO A 138 5.90 7.08 14.08
CA PRO A 138 5.91 7.14 15.55
C PRO A 138 4.52 7.29 16.17
N VAL A 139 3.61 8.01 15.50
CA VAL A 139 2.22 8.19 15.95
C VAL A 139 1.46 6.87 16.05
N GLY A 140 1.81 5.87 15.23
CA GLY A 140 1.20 4.53 15.22
C GLY A 140 1.72 3.60 16.31
N ARG A 141 2.78 3.98 17.04
CA ARG A 141 3.39 3.18 18.12
C ARG A 141 3.58 1.72 17.72
N MET A 142 4.07 1.48 16.50
CA MET A 142 4.28 0.15 15.89
C MET A 142 3.01 -0.69 15.67
N LEU A 143 1.81 -0.22 16.01
CA LEU A 143 0.59 -0.99 15.80
C LEU A 143 0.38 -1.38 14.32
N PRO A 144 0.54 -0.46 13.33
CA PRO A 144 0.37 -0.84 11.92
C PRO A 144 1.33 -1.94 11.47
N VAL A 145 2.54 -1.97 12.02
CA VAL A 145 3.57 -2.98 11.71
C VAL A 145 3.29 -4.30 12.42
N ALA A 146 2.94 -4.24 13.70
CA ALA A 146 2.74 -5.43 14.54
C ALA A 146 1.59 -6.32 14.07
N ILE A 147 0.59 -5.78 13.37
CA ILE A 147 -0.55 -6.59 12.87
C ILE A 147 -0.13 -7.61 11.82
N SER A 148 1.05 -7.47 11.20
CA SER A 148 1.57 -8.41 10.20
C SER A 148 2.25 -9.65 10.81
N TRP A 149 2.34 -9.73 12.14
CA TRP A 149 2.91 -10.87 12.85
C TRP A 149 2.37 -12.25 12.42
N PRO A 150 1.05 -12.44 12.16
CA PRO A 150 0.55 -13.73 11.69
C PRO A 150 1.21 -14.21 10.39
N LEU A 151 1.49 -13.29 9.45
CA LEU A 151 2.18 -13.63 8.21
C LEU A 151 3.64 -14.02 8.48
N LEU A 152 4.35 -13.32 9.35
CA LEU A 152 5.72 -13.69 9.74
C LEU A 152 5.74 -15.07 10.41
N SER A 153 4.77 -15.34 11.27
CA SER A 153 4.64 -16.66 11.92
C SER A 153 4.42 -17.78 10.90
N ASP A 154 3.63 -17.54 9.88
CA ASP A 154 3.41 -18.49 8.79
C ASP A 154 4.71 -18.77 8.00
N PHE A 155 5.48 -17.74 7.69
CA PHE A 155 6.79 -17.90 7.05
C PHE A 155 7.76 -18.71 7.91
N ILE A 156 7.83 -18.44 9.20
CA ILE A 156 8.68 -19.20 10.13
C ILE A 156 8.21 -20.66 10.21
N TYR A 157 6.92 -20.88 10.38
CA TYR A 157 6.36 -22.22 10.49
C TYR A 157 6.61 -23.04 9.23
N THR A 158 6.32 -22.51 8.05
CA THR A 158 6.51 -23.22 6.79
C THR A 158 7.97 -23.52 6.51
N THR A 159 8.88 -22.60 6.88
CA THR A 159 10.34 -22.82 6.82
C THR A 159 10.75 -23.97 7.74
N ASP A 160 10.29 -23.98 8.97
CA ASP A 160 10.57 -25.04 9.96
C ASP A 160 10.12 -26.42 9.48
N GLU A 161 8.95 -26.51 8.84
CA GLU A 161 8.44 -27.78 8.29
C GLU A 161 9.32 -28.33 7.17
N VAL A 162 9.86 -27.44 6.32
CA VAL A 162 10.84 -27.84 5.28
C VAL A 162 12.16 -28.31 5.92
N ILE A 163 12.73 -27.53 6.84
CA ILE A 163 13.98 -27.88 7.54
C ILE A 163 13.88 -29.21 8.29
N LYS A 164 12.72 -29.51 8.89
CA LYS A 164 12.46 -30.76 9.61
C LYS A 164 12.14 -31.94 8.69
N GLY A 165 12.17 -31.74 7.36
CA GLY A 165 11.84 -32.78 6.37
C GLY A 165 10.36 -33.21 6.39
N LYS A 166 9.47 -32.39 6.90
CA LYS A 166 8.01 -32.66 6.93
C LYS A 166 7.27 -32.09 5.73
N SER A 167 7.91 -31.25 4.94
CA SER A 167 7.37 -30.67 3.72
C SER A 167 8.41 -30.74 2.60
N ASP A 168 7.96 -31.10 1.41
CA ASP A 168 8.76 -31.12 0.18
C ASP A 168 8.56 -29.86 -0.68
N ASN A 169 7.91 -28.83 -0.12
CA ASN A 169 7.65 -27.60 -0.84
C ASN A 169 8.95 -26.86 -1.14
N ALA A 170 9.23 -26.64 -2.41
CA ALA A 170 10.39 -25.87 -2.86
C ALA A 170 10.21 -24.36 -2.66
N ALA A 171 8.95 -23.87 -2.69
CA ALA A 171 8.61 -22.47 -2.48
C ALA A 171 7.14 -22.30 -2.07
N ASN A 172 6.88 -21.27 -1.27
CA ASN A 172 5.52 -20.77 -0.96
C ASN A 172 5.41 -19.33 -1.44
N PHE A 173 4.40 -19.04 -2.26
CA PHE A 173 4.14 -17.71 -2.79
C PHE A 173 2.86 -17.14 -2.21
N HIS A 174 2.92 -15.92 -1.67
CA HIS A 174 1.77 -15.20 -1.16
C HIS A 174 1.47 -14.00 -2.04
N PHE A 175 0.22 -13.87 -2.50
CA PHE A 175 -0.25 -12.77 -3.34
C PHE A 175 -1.20 -11.91 -2.52
N ALA A 176 -0.81 -10.69 -2.24
CA ALA A 176 -1.50 -9.82 -1.30
C ALA A 176 -1.55 -8.36 -1.78
N HIS A 177 -1.89 -7.45 -0.88
CA HIS A 177 -2.01 -6.02 -1.12
C HIS A 177 -0.88 -5.23 -0.46
N ALA A 178 -0.74 -3.95 -0.80
CA ALA A 178 0.15 -3.02 -0.12
C ALA A 178 -0.12 -2.95 1.40
N GLU A 179 -1.38 -3.12 1.80
CA GLU A 179 -1.82 -3.25 3.19
C GLU A 179 -1.20 -4.44 3.93
N THR A 180 -0.76 -5.44 3.21
CA THR A 180 -0.05 -6.61 3.74
C THR A 180 1.46 -6.43 3.63
N VAL A 181 1.94 -5.98 2.46
CA VAL A 181 3.38 -5.91 2.15
C VAL A 181 4.07 -4.85 3.00
N ILE A 182 3.55 -3.61 3.06
CA ILE A 182 4.19 -2.49 3.76
C ILE A 182 4.45 -2.82 5.25
N PRO A 183 3.44 -3.22 6.05
CA PRO A 183 3.70 -3.57 7.44
C PRO A 183 4.61 -4.79 7.60
N PHE A 184 4.53 -5.76 6.71
CA PHE A 184 5.31 -6.98 6.78
C PHE A 184 6.81 -6.73 6.56
N VAL A 185 7.19 -5.97 5.53
CA VAL A 185 8.60 -5.63 5.30
C VAL A 185 9.18 -4.74 6.40
N ALA A 186 8.35 -3.84 6.96
CA ALA A 186 8.75 -3.04 8.11
C ALA A 186 8.92 -3.91 9.38
N LEU A 187 8.07 -4.93 9.58
CA LEU A 187 8.24 -5.89 10.70
C LEU A 187 9.53 -6.70 10.58
N MET A 188 9.92 -7.06 9.36
CA MET A 188 11.17 -7.76 9.09
C MET A 188 12.41 -6.88 9.22
N GLY A 189 12.27 -5.57 9.38
CA GLY A 189 13.38 -4.62 9.45
C GLY A 189 14.18 -4.54 8.16
N ILE A 190 13.52 -4.69 7.01
CA ILE A 190 14.19 -4.52 5.70
C ILE A 190 14.65 -3.06 5.59
N GLU A 191 15.85 -2.85 5.09
CA GLU A 191 16.48 -1.54 4.98
C GLU A 191 15.53 -0.49 4.36
N ASN A 192 15.42 0.66 5.01
CA ASN A 192 14.55 1.80 4.64
C ASN A 192 13.03 1.58 4.75
N THR A 193 12.55 0.41 5.19
CA THR A 193 11.11 0.16 5.30
C THR A 193 10.53 0.51 6.68
N ASP A 194 11.37 0.47 7.73
CA ASP A 194 10.99 0.65 9.14
C ASP A 194 11.45 1.99 9.75
N VAL A 195 11.84 2.95 8.89
CA VAL A 195 12.34 4.26 9.35
C VAL A 195 11.27 5.03 10.13
N GLN A 196 11.67 5.60 11.27
CA GLN A 196 10.79 6.40 12.11
C GLN A 196 11.01 7.89 11.88
N ILE A 197 10.05 8.54 11.24
CA ILE A 197 10.10 9.94 10.83
C ILE A 197 8.95 10.69 11.50
N SER A 198 9.28 11.62 12.40
CA SER A 198 8.28 12.42 13.12
C SER A 198 7.78 13.64 12.34
N ASN A 199 8.61 14.20 11.44
CA ASN A 199 8.25 15.36 10.64
C ASN A 199 7.59 14.92 9.32
N PRO A 200 6.30 15.20 9.09
CA PRO A 200 5.59 14.85 7.85
C PRO A 200 6.26 15.35 6.57
N ASP A 201 6.86 16.54 6.59
CA ASP A 201 7.56 17.12 5.43
C ASP A 201 8.81 16.35 5.02
N SER A 202 9.37 15.59 5.92
CA SER A 202 10.58 14.79 5.68
C SER A 202 10.28 13.38 5.18
N VAL A 203 9.04 12.90 5.28
CA VAL A 203 8.70 11.52 4.95
C VAL A 203 9.07 11.18 3.51
N SER A 204 8.67 12.00 2.55
CA SER A 204 8.92 11.74 1.13
C SER A 204 10.41 11.73 0.72
N ARG A 205 11.29 12.17 1.62
CA ARG A 205 12.74 12.11 1.41
C ARG A 205 13.34 10.75 1.77
N TYR A 206 12.81 10.10 2.80
CA TYR A 206 13.42 8.90 3.41
C TYR A 206 12.57 7.66 3.26
N TRP A 207 11.29 7.80 2.99
CA TRP A 207 10.34 6.70 2.82
C TRP A 207 9.43 7.00 1.63
N LYS A 208 9.35 6.07 0.70
CA LYS A 208 8.56 6.22 -0.53
C LYS A 208 7.79 4.92 -0.78
N ASP A 209 6.50 5.04 -0.85
CA ASP A 209 5.57 3.93 -1.01
C ASP A 209 5.87 3.07 -2.25
N TYR A 210 6.23 3.71 -3.37
CA TYR A 210 6.56 3.01 -4.62
C TYR A 210 7.91 2.26 -4.59
N GLU A 211 8.82 2.60 -3.66
CA GLU A 211 10.06 1.84 -3.45
C GLU A 211 9.81 0.59 -2.57
N ILE A 212 8.79 0.65 -1.70
CA ILE A 212 8.48 -0.41 -0.73
C ILE A 212 7.44 -1.37 -1.26
N SER A 213 6.37 -0.86 -1.85
CA SER A 213 5.29 -1.66 -2.43
C SER A 213 4.90 -1.11 -3.80
N PRO A 214 5.76 -1.25 -4.80
CA PRO A 214 5.38 -0.96 -6.18
C PRO A 214 4.23 -1.88 -6.60
N MET A 215 3.56 -1.59 -7.71
CA MET A 215 2.41 -2.36 -8.20
C MET A 215 2.68 -3.87 -8.35
N ALA A 216 3.95 -4.27 -8.47
CA ALA A 216 4.39 -5.67 -8.52
C ALA A 216 5.58 -5.90 -7.59
N ALA A 217 5.40 -5.66 -6.28
CA ALA A 217 6.44 -5.94 -5.29
C ALA A 217 6.61 -7.44 -5.09
N ASN A 218 7.86 -7.91 -5.18
CA ASN A 218 8.24 -9.23 -4.75
C ASN A 218 9.12 -9.13 -3.51
N VAL A 219 8.74 -9.85 -2.46
CA VAL A 219 9.58 -10.03 -1.27
C VAL A 219 10.10 -11.47 -1.31
N PRO A 220 11.29 -11.71 -1.87
CA PRO A 220 11.85 -13.06 -1.90
C PRO A 220 12.31 -13.46 -0.50
N VAL A 221 11.87 -14.62 -0.03
CA VAL A 221 12.40 -15.28 1.16
C VAL A 221 13.09 -16.54 0.70
N SER A 222 14.40 -16.64 0.92
CA SER A 222 15.19 -17.82 0.57
C SER A 222 15.39 -18.71 1.80
N TYR A 223 15.14 -19.99 1.64
CA TYR A 223 15.48 -21.01 2.62
C TYR A 223 16.84 -21.62 2.21
N THR A 224 17.93 -21.17 2.81
CA THR A 224 19.28 -21.76 2.65
C THR A 224 19.73 -22.42 3.93
#